data_6e9dbb15fb1f9fbeee21e042d66cae94
#
_entry.id   6e9dbb15fb1f9fbeee21e042d66cae94
#
_cell.length_a   1.000
_cell.length_b   1.000
_cell.length_c   1.000
_cell.angle_alpha   90.00
_cell.angle_beta   90.00
_cell.angle_gamma   90.00
#
_symmetry.space_group_name_H-M   'P 1'
#
loop_
_entity.id
_entity.type
_entity.pdbx_description
1 polymer ?
#
loop_
_entity_poly.entity_id
_entity_poly.type
_entity_poly.pdbx_seq_one_letter_code
_entity_poly.pdbx_strand_id
1 'polypeptide(L)'
;VMSFANENPQIFADFRDVQNPEDNQYIFHPRRGASEQFVTPRSLEKASDVMKIREHLTTNSLTSALIGTIGSRAAMDMLAYTKLVDDLPKLEDIKTSPTTAKVPTTASALCMIVYRTLASIEKDWVGAWLTYLKRLPPEAQAMFANGVRSPKYNKQSMIMTHALFTEWARDNTHMFAADKV
;
A
#
# COMPACT_ATOMS: atom_id res chain seq x y z
N VAL A 1 -10.53 2.10 7.90
CA VAL A 1 -11.26 3.30 7.43
C VAL A 1 -10.46 4.56 7.71
N MET A 2 -9.99 4.79 8.94
CA MET A 2 -9.20 6.01 9.26
C MET A 2 -7.94 6.17 8.39
N SER A 3 -7.17 5.10 8.19
CA SER A 3 -5.99 5.15 7.30
C SER A 3 -6.37 5.52 5.87
N PHE A 4 -7.47 4.94 5.35
CA PHE A 4 -7.99 5.31 4.03
C PHE A 4 -8.36 6.80 3.96
N ALA A 5 -9.02 7.32 5.00
CA ALA A 5 -9.40 8.73 5.07
C ALA A 5 -8.18 9.67 5.11
N ASN A 6 -7.15 9.30 5.85
CA ASN A 6 -5.91 10.08 5.93
C ASN A 6 -5.13 10.12 4.60
N GLU A 7 -5.18 9.04 3.82
CA GLU A 7 -4.55 8.98 2.49
C GLU A 7 -5.39 9.64 1.39
N ASN A 8 -6.66 9.92 1.68
CA ASN A 8 -7.60 10.55 0.75
C ASN A 8 -8.23 11.83 1.36
N PRO A 9 -7.45 12.87 1.68
CA PRO A 9 -7.96 14.06 2.36
C PRO A 9 -9.05 14.80 1.57
N GLN A 10 -9.12 14.61 0.25
CA GLN A 10 -10.17 15.16 -0.62
C GLN A 10 -11.59 14.71 -0.25
N ILE A 11 -11.75 13.64 0.54
CA ILE A 11 -13.06 13.19 1.02
C ILE A 11 -13.70 14.19 2.03
N PHE A 12 -12.92 15.10 2.57
CA PHE A 12 -13.35 16.15 3.49
C PHE A 12 -13.33 17.55 2.85
N ALA A 13 -13.11 17.65 1.52
CA ALA A 13 -13.12 18.93 0.82
C ALA A 13 -14.51 19.57 0.84
N ASP A 14 -14.56 20.91 0.76
CA ASP A 14 -15.81 21.64 0.60
C ASP A 14 -16.18 21.68 -0.90
N PHE A 15 -17.47 21.50 -1.21
CA PHE A 15 -17.95 21.56 -2.60
C PHE A 15 -17.70 22.92 -3.26
N ARG A 16 -17.53 23.99 -2.46
CA ARG A 16 -17.22 25.34 -2.96
C ARG A 16 -15.81 25.45 -3.55
N ASP A 17 -14.91 24.53 -3.13
CA ASP A 17 -13.53 24.50 -3.61
C ASP A 17 -13.40 23.63 -4.88
N VAL A 18 -14.51 22.99 -5.32
CA VAL A 18 -14.55 22.08 -6.48
C VAL A 18 -15.40 22.71 -7.58
N GLN A 19 -14.79 23.06 -8.71
CA GLN A 19 -15.50 23.72 -9.82
C GLN A 19 -16.43 22.75 -10.57
N ASN A 20 -15.95 21.53 -10.85
CA ASN A 20 -16.72 20.50 -11.54
C ASN A 20 -17.04 19.35 -10.61
N PRO A 21 -18.28 18.85 -10.58
CA PRO A 21 -18.67 17.71 -9.73
C PRO A 21 -17.79 16.47 -9.93
N GLU A 22 -17.30 16.25 -11.15
CA GLU A 22 -16.48 15.11 -11.53
C GLU A 22 -15.06 15.15 -10.94
N ASP A 23 -14.56 16.31 -10.57
CA ASP A 23 -13.21 16.49 -10.03
C ASP A 23 -13.08 15.88 -8.63
N ASN A 24 -14.20 15.81 -7.87
CA ASN A 24 -14.22 15.11 -6.59
C ASN A 24 -15.56 14.39 -6.36
N GLN A 25 -15.56 13.11 -6.69
CA GLN A 25 -16.74 12.26 -6.59
C GLN A 25 -17.02 11.72 -5.16
N TYR A 26 -16.23 12.08 -4.18
CA TYR A 26 -16.46 11.64 -2.80
C TYR A 26 -17.46 12.53 -2.05
N ILE A 27 -17.51 13.81 -2.37
CA ILE A 27 -18.26 14.82 -1.62
C ILE A 27 -19.61 15.14 -2.27
N PHE A 28 -20.49 15.73 -1.47
CA PHE A 28 -21.70 16.37 -2.00
C PHE A 28 -21.35 17.49 -2.97
N HIS A 29 -22.09 17.58 -4.08
CA HIS A 29 -22.05 18.73 -4.97
C HIS A 29 -23.46 19.03 -5.48
N PRO A 30 -23.94 20.32 -5.41
CA PRO A 30 -25.34 20.67 -5.73
C PRO A 30 -25.74 20.44 -7.18
N ARG A 31 -24.76 20.31 -8.09
CA ARG A 31 -25.03 20.00 -9.52
C ARG A 31 -25.16 18.51 -9.80
N ARG A 32 -24.91 17.63 -8.82
CA ARG A 32 -25.18 16.20 -8.93
C ARG A 32 -26.62 15.90 -8.59
N GLY A 33 -27.13 14.78 -9.11
CA GLY A 33 -28.46 14.30 -8.77
C GLY A 33 -28.62 14.05 -7.26
N ALA A 34 -29.78 14.40 -6.73
CA ALA A 34 -30.08 14.26 -5.28
C ALA A 34 -30.04 12.80 -4.74
N SER A 35 -29.94 11.82 -5.62
CA SER A 35 -29.94 10.39 -5.27
C SER A 35 -28.54 9.79 -5.06
N GLU A 36 -27.46 10.52 -5.35
CA GLU A 36 -26.11 10.00 -5.20
C GLU A 36 -25.63 10.10 -3.76
N GLN A 37 -25.17 8.96 -3.23
CA GLN A 37 -24.53 8.92 -1.91
C GLN A 37 -23.15 9.58 -1.97
N PHE A 38 -22.76 10.24 -0.90
CA PHE A 38 -21.49 10.93 -0.75
C PHE A 38 -20.89 10.71 0.63
N VAL A 39 -19.60 11.00 0.77
CA VAL A 39 -18.88 10.81 2.03
C VAL A 39 -19.19 11.94 2.98
N THR A 40 -19.48 11.59 4.22
CA THR A 40 -19.56 12.50 5.37
C THR A 40 -18.84 11.84 6.57
N PRO A 41 -18.44 12.57 7.60
CA PRO A 41 -17.89 11.97 8.82
C PRO A 41 -18.78 10.87 9.40
N ARG A 42 -20.10 11.11 9.43
CA ARG A 42 -21.08 10.12 9.93
C ARG A 42 -21.16 8.90 9.03
N SER A 43 -21.16 9.06 7.71
CA SER A 43 -21.20 7.91 6.78
C SER A 43 -19.89 7.12 6.82
N LEU A 44 -18.73 7.75 7.06
CA LEU A 44 -17.46 7.04 7.29
C LEU A 44 -17.48 6.22 8.58
N GLU A 45 -18.09 6.74 9.65
CA GLU A 45 -18.30 5.98 10.89
C GLU A 45 -19.13 4.72 10.61
N LYS A 46 -20.24 4.85 9.88
CA LYS A 46 -21.06 3.69 9.47
C LYS A 46 -20.32 2.71 8.57
N ALA A 47 -19.54 3.22 7.60
CA ALA A 47 -18.67 2.37 6.80
C ALA A 47 -17.63 1.65 7.67
N SER A 48 -17.11 2.28 8.72
CA SER A 48 -16.22 1.63 9.68
C SER A 48 -16.90 0.47 10.42
N ASP A 49 -18.16 0.63 10.82
CA ASP A 49 -18.92 -0.45 11.47
C ASP A 49 -19.14 -1.63 10.50
N VAL A 50 -19.48 -1.36 9.25
CA VAL A 50 -19.57 -2.39 8.20
C VAL A 50 -18.23 -3.11 8.00
N MET A 51 -17.13 -2.38 7.96
CA MET A 51 -15.79 -2.94 7.77
C MET A 51 -15.31 -3.80 8.95
N LYS A 52 -15.79 -3.55 10.17
CA LYS A 52 -15.48 -4.38 11.36
C LYS A 52 -16.04 -5.80 11.24
N ILE A 53 -17.17 -5.95 10.56
CA ILE A 53 -17.84 -7.24 10.38
C ILE A 53 -17.62 -7.84 8.99
N ARG A 54 -16.68 -7.31 8.20
CA ARG A 54 -16.48 -7.69 6.79
C ARG A 54 -16.23 -9.19 6.57
N GLU A 55 -15.59 -9.86 7.55
CA GLU A 55 -15.29 -11.30 7.47
C GLU A 55 -16.56 -12.18 7.53
N HIS A 56 -17.68 -11.63 8.03
CA HIS A 56 -18.97 -12.29 8.10
C HIS A 56 -19.88 -11.96 6.91
N LEU A 57 -19.44 -11.12 5.99
CA LEU A 57 -20.20 -10.68 4.84
C LEU A 57 -19.66 -11.30 3.54
N THR A 58 -20.57 -11.59 2.60
CA THR A 58 -20.14 -11.90 1.23
C THR A 58 -19.58 -10.65 0.57
N THR A 59 -18.73 -10.82 -0.46
CA THR A 59 -18.16 -9.69 -1.22
C THR A 59 -19.26 -8.77 -1.75
N ASN A 60 -20.35 -9.35 -2.28
CA ASN A 60 -21.47 -8.57 -2.81
C ASN A 60 -22.19 -7.78 -1.71
N SER A 61 -22.46 -8.40 -0.56
CA SER A 61 -23.12 -7.74 0.57
C SER A 61 -22.26 -6.61 1.13
N LEU A 62 -20.95 -6.84 1.28
CA LEU A 62 -20.00 -5.83 1.73
C LEU A 62 -19.96 -4.64 0.75
N THR A 63 -19.83 -4.93 -0.56
CA THR A 63 -19.79 -3.90 -1.59
C THR A 63 -21.07 -3.07 -1.60
N SER A 64 -22.24 -3.71 -1.58
CA SER A 64 -23.53 -3.03 -1.58
C SER A 64 -23.75 -2.17 -0.33
N ALA A 65 -23.36 -2.68 0.85
CA ALA A 65 -23.45 -1.94 2.10
C ALA A 65 -22.56 -0.68 2.09
N LEU A 66 -21.32 -0.79 1.58
CA LEU A 66 -20.43 0.35 1.46
C LEU A 66 -20.92 1.36 0.42
N ILE A 67 -21.40 0.91 -0.74
CA ILE A 67 -21.99 1.80 -1.77
C ILE A 67 -23.16 2.60 -1.18
N GLY A 68 -24.07 1.92 -0.47
CA GLY A 68 -25.22 2.56 0.17
C GLY A 68 -24.83 3.52 1.31
N THR A 69 -23.63 3.39 1.87
CA THR A 69 -23.17 4.20 3.01
C THR A 69 -22.35 5.41 2.57
N ILE A 70 -21.34 5.23 1.69
CA ILE A 70 -20.35 6.24 1.33
C ILE A 70 -20.30 6.56 -0.17
N GLY A 71 -21.22 5.99 -0.94
CA GLY A 71 -21.27 6.16 -2.40
C GLY A 71 -20.34 5.20 -3.15
N SER A 72 -20.63 5.03 -4.44
CA SER A 72 -19.97 4.03 -5.28
C SER A 72 -18.45 4.24 -5.38
N ARG A 73 -18.01 5.47 -5.64
CA ARG A 73 -16.59 5.81 -5.80
C ARG A 73 -15.80 5.50 -4.53
N ALA A 74 -16.24 6.05 -3.39
CA ALA A 74 -15.55 5.85 -2.13
C ALA A 74 -15.57 4.37 -1.68
N ALA A 75 -16.65 3.64 -1.93
CA ALA A 75 -16.75 2.23 -1.62
C ALA A 75 -15.75 1.39 -2.40
N MET A 76 -15.62 1.61 -3.71
CA MET A 76 -14.68 0.86 -4.56
C MET A 76 -13.23 1.16 -4.18
N ASP A 77 -12.90 2.42 -3.94
CA ASP A 77 -11.54 2.82 -3.55
C ASP A 77 -11.20 2.29 -2.15
N MET A 78 -12.15 2.31 -1.19
CA MET A 78 -11.95 1.72 0.14
C MET A 78 -11.74 0.20 0.08
N LEU A 79 -12.48 -0.51 -0.78
CA LEU A 79 -12.30 -1.95 -0.97
C LEU A 79 -10.95 -2.28 -1.60
N ALA A 80 -10.52 -1.50 -2.62
CA ALA A 80 -9.21 -1.66 -3.25
C ALA A 80 -8.08 -1.39 -2.24
N TYR A 81 -8.18 -0.32 -1.46
CA TYR A 81 -7.25 0.01 -0.39
C TYR A 81 -7.17 -1.12 0.66
N THR A 82 -8.31 -1.65 1.08
CA THR A 82 -8.37 -2.73 2.07
C THR A 82 -7.67 -3.99 1.56
N LYS A 83 -7.93 -4.39 0.31
CA LYS A 83 -7.23 -5.54 -0.30
C LYS A 83 -5.72 -5.35 -0.31
N LEU A 84 -5.25 -4.15 -0.65
CA LEU A 84 -3.83 -3.83 -0.65
C LEU A 84 -3.23 -3.94 0.76
N VAL A 85 -3.89 -3.34 1.76
CA VAL A 85 -3.43 -3.38 3.16
C VAL A 85 -3.45 -4.80 3.73
N ASP A 86 -4.48 -5.59 3.41
CA ASP A 86 -4.58 -6.98 3.86
C ASP A 86 -3.53 -7.89 3.19
N ASP A 87 -3.05 -7.53 2.00
CA ASP A 87 -1.97 -8.28 1.33
C ASP A 87 -0.58 -7.94 1.89
N LEU A 88 -0.41 -6.75 2.48
CA LEU A 88 0.88 -6.33 3.04
C LEU A 88 1.22 -7.06 4.35
N PRO A 89 2.44 -7.60 4.49
CA PRO A 89 2.94 -8.06 5.78
C PRO A 89 3.22 -6.87 6.71
N LYS A 90 3.14 -7.11 8.00
CA LYS A 90 3.65 -6.16 8.99
C LYS A 90 5.19 -6.17 8.96
N LEU A 91 5.82 -5.01 9.06
CA LEU A 91 7.29 -4.94 9.11
C LEU A 91 7.85 -5.68 10.32
N GLU A 92 7.15 -5.69 11.45
CA GLU A 92 7.56 -6.43 12.64
C GLU A 92 7.59 -7.96 12.41
N ASP A 93 6.66 -8.49 11.61
CA ASP A 93 6.67 -9.92 11.26
C ASP A 93 7.89 -10.25 10.39
N ILE A 94 8.29 -9.33 9.49
CA ILE A 94 9.52 -9.49 8.68
C ILE A 94 10.77 -9.42 9.57
N LYS A 95 10.81 -8.50 10.53
CA LYS A 95 11.95 -8.37 11.46
C LYS A 95 12.13 -9.60 12.33
N THR A 96 11.05 -10.13 12.87
CA THR A 96 11.08 -11.24 13.84
C THR A 96 11.09 -12.62 13.21
N SER A 97 10.42 -12.78 12.07
CA SER A 97 10.20 -14.08 11.42
C SER A 97 10.30 -13.99 9.89
N PRO A 98 11.45 -13.57 9.33
CA PRO A 98 11.60 -13.30 7.90
C PRO A 98 11.38 -14.51 7.00
N THR A 99 11.60 -15.72 7.52
CA THR A 99 11.42 -16.98 6.78
C THR A 99 9.96 -17.39 6.65
N THR A 100 9.09 -16.95 7.54
CA THR A 100 7.67 -17.32 7.60
C THR A 100 6.72 -16.16 7.37
N ALA A 101 7.20 -14.91 7.47
CA ALA A 101 6.38 -13.72 7.21
C ALA A 101 5.66 -13.83 5.86
N LYS A 102 4.44 -13.31 5.79
CA LYS A 102 3.59 -13.33 4.59
C LYS A 102 4.32 -12.66 3.42
N VAL A 103 4.28 -13.31 2.25
CA VAL A 103 4.73 -12.72 0.98
C VAL A 103 3.52 -12.15 0.26
N PRO A 104 3.55 -10.86 -0.17
CA PRO A 104 2.48 -10.28 -0.95
C PRO A 104 2.28 -11.00 -2.28
N THR A 105 1.05 -11.02 -2.75
CA THR A 105 0.67 -11.72 -4.00
C THR A 105 0.43 -10.76 -5.16
N THR A 106 0.16 -9.47 -4.87
CA THR A 106 -0.11 -8.46 -5.89
C THR A 106 1.13 -7.61 -6.18
N ALA A 107 1.29 -7.19 -7.44
CA ALA A 107 2.40 -6.32 -7.86
C ALA A 107 2.44 -5.00 -7.06
N SER A 108 1.27 -4.42 -6.77
CA SER A 108 1.17 -3.18 -5.97
C SER A 108 1.67 -3.38 -4.54
N ALA A 109 1.31 -4.49 -3.88
CA ALA A 109 1.77 -4.79 -2.53
C ALA A 109 3.27 -5.13 -2.49
N LEU A 110 3.79 -5.84 -3.52
CA LEU A 110 5.22 -6.10 -3.68
C LEU A 110 6.01 -4.79 -3.82
N CYS A 111 5.53 -3.89 -4.68
CA CYS A 111 6.12 -2.56 -4.84
C CYS A 111 6.12 -1.79 -3.51
N MET A 112 4.98 -1.75 -2.83
CA MET A 112 4.79 -1.02 -1.58
C MET A 112 5.69 -1.55 -0.46
N ILE A 113 5.82 -2.87 -0.29
CA ILE A 113 6.67 -3.43 0.77
C ILE A 113 8.16 -3.12 0.52
N VAL A 114 8.61 -3.13 -0.73
CA VAL A 114 9.99 -2.77 -1.08
C VAL A 114 10.27 -1.30 -0.75
N TYR A 115 9.43 -0.37 -1.21
CA TYR A 115 9.64 1.05 -0.93
C TYR A 115 9.47 1.41 0.55
N ARG A 116 8.49 0.81 1.22
CA ARG A 116 8.31 0.98 2.66
C ARG A 116 9.53 0.51 3.44
N THR A 117 10.13 -0.61 3.03
CA THR A 117 11.37 -1.09 3.64
C THR A 117 12.54 -0.15 3.34
N LEU A 118 12.76 0.27 2.10
CA LEU A 118 13.81 1.22 1.77
C LEU A 118 13.72 2.50 2.61
N ALA A 119 12.53 3.00 2.87
CA ALA A 119 12.31 4.17 3.71
C ALA A 119 12.65 3.93 5.18
N SER A 120 12.27 2.77 5.73
CA SER A 120 12.31 2.50 7.18
C SER A 120 13.43 1.58 7.65
N ILE A 121 14.18 0.92 6.74
CA ILE A 121 15.21 -0.06 7.09
C ILE A 121 16.31 0.57 7.96
N GLU A 122 16.73 -0.16 8.99
CA GLU A 122 17.79 0.20 9.92
C GLU A 122 18.76 -0.97 10.09
N LYS A 123 19.93 -0.70 10.64
CA LYS A 123 21.06 -1.63 10.71
C LYS A 123 20.70 -2.96 11.40
N ASP A 124 19.86 -2.91 12.41
CA ASP A 124 19.49 -4.05 13.26
C ASP A 124 18.66 -5.10 12.53
N TRP A 125 17.95 -4.76 11.45
CA TRP A 125 17.10 -5.69 10.73
C TRP A 125 17.40 -5.82 9.22
N VAL A 126 18.52 -5.28 8.75
CA VAL A 126 18.99 -5.51 7.35
C VAL A 126 19.08 -6.99 7.04
N GLY A 127 19.64 -7.80 7.95
CA GLY A 127 19.75 -9.24 7.76
C GLY A 127 18.39 -9.94 7.63
N ALA A 128 17.43 -9.58 8.47
CA ALA A 128 16.06 -10.10 8.40
C ALA A 128 15.40 -9.73 7.07
N TRP A 129 15.53 -8.46 6.64
CA TRP A 129 15.02 -8.06 5.34
C TRP A 129 15.63 -8.83 4.17
N LEU A 130 16.96 -9.00 4.14
CA LEU A 130 17.63 -9.73 3.06
C LEU A 130 17.22 -11.21 3.01
N THR A 131 16.97 -11.82 4.17
CA THR A 131 16.41 -13.17 4.25
C THR A 131 15.01 -13.22 3.67
N TYR A 132 14.17 -12.22 3.97
CA TYR A 132 12.82 -12.10 3.44
C TYR A 132 12.84 -11.77 1.93
N LEU A 133 13.73 -10.88 1.48
CA LEU A 133 13.89 -10.46 0.09
C LEU A 133 14.12 -11.67 -0.86
N LYS A 134 14.91 -12.66 -0.44
CA LYS A 134 15.17 -13.89 -1.20
C LYS A 134 13.89 -14.69 -1.51
N ARG A 135 12.81 -14.46 -0.77
CA ARG A 135 11.49 -15.10 -0.97
C ARG A 135 10.57 -14.33 -1.91
N LEU A 136 10.91 -13.08 -2.21
CA LEU A 136 10.13 -12.25 -3.12
C LEU A 136 10.41 -12.62 -4.59
N PRO A 137 9.47 -12.34 -5.50
CA PRO A 137 9.70 -12.48 -6.95
C PRO A 137 10.91 -11.67 -7.43
N PRO A 138 11.58 -12.10 -8.53
CA PRO A 138 12.76 -11.42 -9.09
C PRO A 138 12.54 -9.93 -9.36
N GLU A 139 11.35 -9.54 -9.80
CA GLU A 139 10.99 -8.16 -10.09
C GLU A 139 11.07 -7.27 -8.83
N ALA A 140 10.57 -7.78 -7.70
CA ALA A 140 10.64 -7.07 -6.43
C ALA A 140 12.08 -7.01 -5.90
N GLN A 141 12.87 -8.06 -6.12
CA GLN A 141 14.30 -8.08 -5.80
C GLN A 141 15.08 -7.05 -6.63
N ALA A 142 14.82 -6.98 -7.94
CA ALA A 142 15.42 -5.99 -8.84
C ALA A 142 15.02 -4.56 -8.45
N MET A 143 13.77 -4.35 -8.06
CA MET A 143 13.30 -3.05 -7.57
C MET A 143 14.06 -2.61 -6.31
N PHE A 144 14.30 -3.52 -5.36
CA PHE A 144 15.10 -3.25 -4.17
C PHE A 144 16.56 -2.92 -4.56
N ALA A 145 17.18 -3.71 -5.45
CA ALA A 145 18.52 -3.45 -5.95
C ALA A 145 18.67 -2.04 -6.54
N ASN A 146 17.73 -1.64 -7.39
CA ASN A 146 17.70 -0.31 -8.00
C ASN A 146 17.49 0.79 -6.97
N GLY A 147 16.61 0.57 -5.98
CA GLY A 147 16.38 1.51 -4.88
C GLY A 147 17.66 1.76 -4.06
N VAL A 148 18.37 0.69 -3.69
CA VAL A 148 19.63 0.78 -2.93
C VAL A 148 20.73 1.45 -3.75
N ARG A 149 20.78 1.24 -5.07
CA ARG A 149 21.77 1.85 -5.97
C ARG A 149 21.53 3.33 -6.25
N SER A 150 20.35 3.84 -5.94
CA SER A 150 20.04 5.24 -6.21
C SER A 150 21.05 6.17 -5.52
N PRO A 151 21.67 7.12 -6.24
CA PRO A 151 22.67 8.04 -5.66
C PRO A 151 22.11 8.92 -4.52
N LYS A 152 20.79 9.10 -4.49
CA LYS A 152 20.10 9.88 -3.46
C LYS A 152 19.73 9.06 -2.21
N TYR A 153 19.99 7.74 -2.22
CA TYR A 153 19.61 6.87 -1.11
C TYR A 153 20.66 6.91 0.01
N ASN A 154 20.33 7.52 1.11
CA ASN A 154 21.25 7.79 2.21
C ASN A 154 21.67 6.58 3.06
N LYS A 155 20.97 5.45 2.93
CA LYS A 155 21.25 4.20 3.69
C LYS A 155 22.01 3.17 2.85
N GLN A 156 22.48 3.53 1.66
CA GLN A 156 23.15 2.65 0.71
C GLN A 156 24.32 1.89 1.34
N SER A 157 25.25 2.61 1.97
CA SER A 157 26.45 2.03 2.58
C SER A 157 26.11 0.98 3.63
N MET A 158 25.12 1.28 4.50
CA MET A 158 24.67 0.37 5.56
C MET A 158 24.18 -0.98 5.02
N ILE A 159 23.48 -0.96 3.89
CA ILE A 159 22.95 -2.18 3.27
C ILE A 159 24.04 -2.91 2.49
N MET A 160 24.80 -2.20 1.65
CA MET A 160 25.80 -2.81 0.74
C MET A 160 26.98 -3.44 1.49
N THR A 161 27.32 -2.96 2.67
CA THR A 161 28.38 -3.56 3.51
C THR A 161 27.93 -4.77 4.31
N HIS A 162 26.64 -5.10 4.29
CA HIS A 162 26.12 -6.27 5.03
C HIS A 162 26.50 -7.57 4.31
N ALA A 163 27.03 -8.55 5.03
CA ALA A 163 27.51 -9.82 4.46
C ALA A 163 26.45 -10.53 3.60
N LEU A 164 25.21 -10.61 4.07
CA LEU A 164 24.11 -11.23 3.31
C LEU A 164 23.75 -10.46 2.04
N PHE A 165 23.98 -9.14 2.00
CA PHE A 165 23.79 -8.37 0.77
C PHE A 165 24.86 -8.73 -0.26
N THR A 166 26.13 -8.82 0.16
CA THR A 166 27.23 -9.20 -0.74
C THR A 166 27.03 -10.59 -1.34
N GLU A 167 26.58 -11.54 -0.52
CA GLU A 167 26.22 -12.88 -0.98
C GLU A 167 25.07 -12.82 -2.00
N TRP A 168 23.96 -12.19 -1.63
CA TRP A 168 22.80 -12.06 -2.52
C TRP A 168 23.13 -11.32 -3.83
N ALA A 169 23.92 -10.25 -3.79
CA ALA A 169 24.31 -9.49 -4.97
C ALA A 169 25.20 -10.31 -5.92
N ARG A 170 26.08 -11.16 -5.39
CA ARG A 170 26.90 -12.06 -6.18
C ARG A 170 26.06 -13.09 -6.93
N ASP A 171 25.00 -13.61 -6.28
CA ASP A 171 24.10 -14.60 -6.88
C ASP A 171 23.13 -13.93 -7.91
N ASN A 172 22.96 -12.61 -7.82
CA ASN A 172 22.04 -11.83 -8.64
C ASN A 172 22.77 -10.72 -9.44
N THR A 173 23.97 -11.00 -9.96
CA THR A 173 24.80 -10.01 -10.67
C THR A 173 24.08 -9.33 -11.84
N HIS A 174 23.16 -10.04 -12.50
CA HIS A 174 22.36 -9.50 -13.60
C HIS A 174 21.49 -8.30 -13.18
N MET A 175 21.06 -8.23 -11.89
CA MET A 175 20.30 -7.09 -11.36
C MET A 175 21.17 -5.84 -11.13
N PHE A 176 22.49 -6.00 -11.18
CA PHE A 176 23.48 -4.95 -10.98
C PHE A 176 24.25 -4.60 -12.26
N ALA A 177 24.06 -5.37 -13.33
CA ALA A 177 24.61 -5.01 -14.62
C ALA A 177 24.00 -3.67 -15.03
N ALA A 178 24.84 -2.69 -15.32
CA ALA A 178 24.39 -1.44 -15.91
C ALA A 178 23.76 -1.77 -17.26
N ASP A 179 22.57 -1.28 -17.52
CA ASP A 179 22.03 -1.25 -18.87
C ASP A 179 23.05 -0.47 -19.71
N LYS A 180 23.80 -1.19 -20.55
CA LYS A 180 24.62 -0.57 -21.57
C LYS A 180 23.65 -0.04 -22.63
N VAL A 181 23.22 1.22 -22.46
CA VAL A 181 22.60 2.01 -23.52
C VAL A 181 23.71 2.57 -24.39
#